data_4d0f9af91199dd71a8b76b7ffd2ffbc0
#
_entry.id   4d0f9af91199dd71a8b76b7ffd2ffbc0
#
_cell.length_a   1.000
_cell.length_b   1.000
_cell.length_c   1.000
_cell.angle_alpha   90.00
_cell.angle_beta   90.00
_cell.angle_gamma   90.00
#
_symmetry.space_group_name_H-M   'P 1'
#
loop_
_entity.id
_entity.type
_entity.pdbx_description
1 polymer ?
#
loop_
_entity_poly.entity_id
_entity_poly.type
_entity_poly.pdbx_seq_one_letter_code
_entity_poly.pdbx_strand_id
1 'polypeptide(L)'
;MNHEKSRAGSLTSGSEPRITRITRTRPVFSVVRVIAVLLLLAVSAFAAQAERWSEPKARDWYAHQPWLVGSNYNPASAINQLEMWQADSFDPKRIDLELGWAESLGMNTMRVFLHDLLWQDPEGFQRRLDQFLTIAAKHKIKPMFVLFDSVWDPDPKPGKQRAPRPGVHNSGWVQSPGRAALQNRADYPRLEAYVKGVVSRFAHDQRVLAWDIWNEPDNVNPGSYNQLEPKNKVELVLPLLRQAFAWAREAQPDQPLTSGVWKGDWSTPEKMTAMDRLQIELSDVVTFHNYDAPTELERRINWLTRYNRPLICTEYMARGNGSYFFGSLLVGKVHHVGMINWGFVQGKTQTNLPWDSWEHPYVDREPSVWFHEVFRNDGTPYLPEEVEFIKRMTGKVKAKQAAN
;
A
#
# COMPACT_ATOMS: atom_id res chain seq x y z
N MET A 1 -86.63 -3.07 -32.97
CA MET A 1 -87.66 -4.10 -33.22
C MET A 1 -87.46 -5.13 -32.13
N ASN A 2 -88.31 -5.02 -31.12
CA ASN A 2 -89.41 -5.91 -30.75
C ASN A 2 -88.89 -7.30 -30.29
N HIS A 3 -89.25 -7.86 -29.24
CA HIS A 3 -90.34 -7.83 -28.24
C HIS A 3 -89.97 -8.94 -27.24
N GLU A 4 -90.00 -8.70 -25.99
CA GLU A 4 -91.17 -8.94 -25.08
C GLU A 4 -91.46 -10.39 -24.71
N LYS A 5 -91.44 -10.55 -23.41
CA LYS A 5 -92.48 -11.19 -22.51
C LYS A 5 -92.17 -12.62 -22.13
N SER A 6 -92.24 -13.06 -20.94
CA SER A 6 -93.06 -12.77 -19.74
C SER A 6 -93.46 -14.08 -19.07
N ARG A 7 -93.56 -14.03 -17.73
CA ARG A 7 -94.34 -14.85 -16.78
C ARG A 7 -93.75 -16.21 -16.30
N ALA A 8 -93.44 -16.35 -15.06
CA ALA A 8 -94.29 -16.34 -13.83
C ALA A 8 -94.77 -17.74 -13.41
N GLY A 9 -94.60 -18.05 -12.17
CA GLY A 9 -95.26 -19.11 -11.39
C GLY A 9 -94.29 -19.92 -10.57
N SER A 10 -94.21 -19.75 -9.36
CA SER A 10 -94.96 -20.04 -8.16
C SER A 10 -94.47 -21.25 -7.37
N LEU A 11 -93.93 -20.95 -6.19
CA LEU A 11 -94.04 -21.66 -4.89
C LEU A 11 -93.80 -23.16 -4.79
N THR A 12 -92.82 -23.58 -3.97
CA THR A 12 -93.10 -24.21 -2.65
C THR A 12 -91.85 -24.42 -1.85
N SER A 13 -91.95 -24.22 -0.59
CA SER A 13 -91.21 -24.43 0.61
C SER A 13 -90.34 -25.68 0.70
N GLY A 14 -89.16 -25.60 1.31
CA GLY A 14 -88.35 -26.71 1.77
C GLY A 14 -87.18 -26.24 2.60
N SER A 15 -87.20 -26.54 3.84
CA SER A 15 -86.35 -26.32 5.00
C SER A 15 -84.82 -26.39 4.80
N GLU A 16 -84.10 -25.54 5.53
CA GLU A 16 -82.69 -25.45 5.77
C GLU A 16 -82.01 -26.73 6.33
N PRO A 17 -80.71 -26.89 6.14
CA PRO A 17 -79.86 -26.65 7.34
C PRO A 17 -78.64 -25.75 7.06
N ARG A 18 -78.32 -24.93 8.06
CA ARG A 18 -77.13 -24.02 8.18
C ARG A 18 -75.86 -24.84 8.12
N ILE A 19 -75.02 -24.51 7.14
CA ILE A 19 -73.60 -24.92 7.19
C ILE A 19 -72.78 -23.67 7.55
N THR A 20 -72.23 -23.71 8.76
CA THR A 20 -71.31 -22.71 9.31
C THR A 20 -69.97 -22.72 8.52
N ARG A 21 -69.74 -21.72 7.71
CA ARG A 21 -68.46 -21.53 7.00
C ARG A 21 -67.40 -20.96 7.96
N ILE A 22 -66.47 -21.77 8.46
CA ILE A 22 -65.32 -21.35 9.19
C ILE A 22 -64.33 -20.73 8.18
N THR A 23 -64.27 -19.42 8.09
CA THR A 23 -63.24 -18.67 7.37
C THR A 23 -61.96 -18.73 8.17
N ARG A 24 -61.05 -19.61 7.80
CA ARG A 24 -59.65 -19.59 8.27
C ARG A 24 -58.95 -18.42 7.57
N THR A 25 -58.88 -17.26 8.22
CA THR A 25 -57.96 -16.19 7.88
C THR A 25 -56.55 -16.63 8.23
N ARG A 26 -55.74 -17.02 7.25
CA ARG A 26 -54.31 -17.20 7.45
C ARG A 26 -53.65 -15.85 7.75
N PRO A 27 -52.76 -15.74 8.73
CA PRO A 27 -52.12 -14.46 9.05
C PRO A 27 -51.03 -14.13 8.01
N VAL A 28 -51.42 -13.33 6.99
CA VAL A 28 -50.49 -12.76 6.00
C VAL A 28 -49.44 -11.85 6.67
N PHE A 29 -49.72 -11.40 7.91
CA PHE A 29 -48.83 -10.52 8.66
C PHE A 29 -47.55 -11.16 9.18
N SER A 30 -47.44 -12.49 9.24
CA SER A 30 -46.23 -13.17 9.75
C SER A 30 -45.09 -13.25 8.71
N VAL A 31 -45.43 -13.40 7.42
CA VAL A 31 -44.45 -13.53 6.33
C VAL A 31 -43.79 -12.19 6.02
N VAL A 32 -44.57 -11.09 6.02
CA VAL A 32 -44.04 -9.73 5.75
C VAL A 32 -43.07 -9.30 6.88
N ARG A 33 -43.34 -9.63 8.14
CA ARG A 33 -42.43 -9.33 9.25
C ARG A 33 -41.12 -10.13 9.17
N VAL A 34 -41.16 -11.41 8.78
CA VAL A 34 -39.97 -12.23 8.62
C VAL A 34 -39.11 -11.72 7.47
N ILE A 35 -39.73 -11.35 6.33
CA ILE A 35 -39.01 -10.78 5.16
C ILE A 35 -38.41 -9.40 5.54
N ALA A 36 -39.12 -8.56 6.27
CA ALA A 36 -38.60 -7.26 6.73
C ALA A 36 -37.43 -7.41 7.73
N VAL A 37 -37.47 -8.38 8.61
CA VAL A 37 -36.37 -8.67 9.56
C VAL A 37 -35.18 -9.27 8.82
N LEU A 38 -35.38 -10.15 7.83
CA LEU A 38 -34.32 -10.70 7.00
C LEU A 38 -33.70 -9.63 6.09
N LEU A 39 -34.47 -8.70 5.56
CA LEU A 39 -33.98 -7.55 4.81
C LEU A 39 -33.22 -6.56 5.69
N LEU A 40 -33.66 -6.30 6.91
CA LEU A 40 -32.94 -5.47 7.91
C LEU A 40 -31.65 -6.14 8.38
N LEU A 41 -31.61 -7.46 8.55
CA LEU A 41 -30.39 -8.20 8.87
C LEU A 41 -29.44 -8.28 7.67
N ALA A 42 -29.95 -8.40 6.44
CA ALA A 42 -29.14 -8.35 5.24
C ALA A 42 -28.54 -6.93 4.99
N VAL A 43 -29.31 -5.87 5.24
CA VAL A 43 -28.82 -4.48 5.16
C VAL A 43 -27.80 -4.20 6.27
N SER A 44 -27.96 -4.79 7.47
CA SER A 44 -26.97 -4.68 8.54
C SER A 44 -25.69 -5.49 8.26
N ALA A 45 -25.79 -6.60 7.51
CA ALA A 45 -24.62 -7.37 7.07
C ALA A 45 -23.83 -6.65 5.95
N PHE A 46 -24.49 -5.81 5.14
CA PHE A 46 -23.80 -4.96 4.15
C PHE A 46 -23.15 -3.70 4.77
N ALA A 47 -23.42 -3.37 6.02
CA ALA A 47 -22.91 -2.16 6.69
C ALA A 47 -21.70 -2.38 7.60
N ALA A 48 -21.18 -3.59 7.71
CA ALA A 48 -19.90 -3.83 8.38
C ALA A 48 -18.75 -3.74 7.36
N GLN A 49 -18.64 -2.62 6.66
CA GLN A 49 -17.39 -2.28 6.01
C GLN A 49 -16.35 -2.18 7.12
N ALA A 50 -15.32 -3.05 7.08
CA ALA A 50 -14.30 -3.08 8.11
C ALA A 50 -13.71 -1.67 8.27
N GLU A 51 -13.97 -1.05 9.42
CA GLU A 51 -13.63 0.34 9.66
C GLU A 51 -12.13 0.53 9.84
N ARG A 52 -11.66 1.74 9.55
CA ARG A 52 -10.32 2.21 9.94
C ARG A 52 -10.08 1.92 11.42
N TRP A 53 -8.88 1.51 11.79
CA TRP A 53 -8.55 1.31 13.20
C TRP A 53 -8.81 2.58 14.03
N SER A 54 -9.29 2.40 15.23
CA SER A 54 -9.35 3.50 16.20
C SER A 54 -7.95 4.02 16.51
N GLU A 55 -7.83 5.28 16.93
CA GLU A 55 -6.54 5.86 17.32
C GLU A 55 -5.86 5.08 18.45
N PRO A 56 -6.59 4.64 19.53
CA PRO A 56 -6.00 3.80 20.54
C PRO A 56 -5.42 2.49 20.00
N LYS A 57 -6.15 1.79 19.11
CA LYS A 57 -5.66 0.55 18.48
C LYS A 57 -4.38 0.78 17.68
N ALA A 58 -4.33 1.85 16.89
CA ALA A 58 -3.15 2.16 16.09
C ALA A 58 -1.93 2.49 16.97
N ARG A 59 -2.12 3.28 18.04
CA ARG A 59 -1.05 3.61 18.99
C ARG A 59 -0.58 2.40 19.77
N ASP A 60 -1.49 1.55 20.23
CA ASP A 60 -1.16 0.30 20.93
C ASP A 60 -0.33 -0.62 20.02
N TRP A 61 -0.76 -0.81 18.78
CA TRP A 61 0.00 -1.59 17.79
C TRP A 61 1.43 -1.05 17.63
N TYR A 62 1.60 0.27 17.48
CA TYR A 62 2.92 0.89 17.29
C TYR A 62 3.79 0.81 18.54
N ALA A 63 3.21 0.94 19.73
CA ALA A 63 3.91 0.84 21.00
C ALA A 63 4.53 -0.56 21.23
N HIS A 64 3.98 -1.60 20.60
CA HIS A 64 4.53 -2.95 20.62
C HIS A 64 5.59 -3.20 19.52
N GLN A 65 5.87 -2.24 18.66
CA GLN A 65 6.96 -2.35 17.69
C GLN A 65 8.26 -1.81 18.30
N PRO A 66 9.43 -2.37 17.94
CA PRO A 66 10.70 -1.65 18.13
C PRO A 66 10.64 -0.37 17.29
N TRP A 67 11.53 0.60 17.57
CA TRP A 67 11.66 1.73 16.66
C TRP A 67 11.96 1.23 15.25
N LEU A 68 11.06 1.52 14.32
CA LEU A 68 11.10 1.02 12.96
C LEU A 68 12.20 1.76 12.17
N VAL A 69 13.19 1.03 11.69
CA VAL A 69 14.24 1.54 10.81
C VAL A 69 14.44 0.54 9.68
N GLY A 70 14.45 1.04 8.45
CA GLY A 70 14.59 0.20 7.29
C GLY A 70 14.86 0.96 6.00
N SER A 71 14.68 0.26 4.89
CA SER A 71 14.82 0.82 3.55
C SER A 71 13.70 0.36 2.64
N ASN A 72 13.39 1.14 1.61
CA ASN A 72 12.70 0.63 0.43
C ASN A 72 13.64 -0.35 -0.26
N TYR A 73 13.13 -1.52 -0.61
CA TYR A 73 13.96 -2.63 -1.04
C TYR A 73 13.48 -3.23 -2.37
N ASN A 74 14.42 -3.29 -3.29
CA ASN A 74 14.38 -4.10 -4.49
C ASN A 74 15.78 -4.71 -4.64
N PRO A 75 15.93 -6.03 -4.84
CA PRO A 75 17.27 -6.64 -4.89
C PRO A 75 18.08 -6.08 -6.06
N ALA A 76 19.38 -5.96 -5.89
CA ALA A 76 20.26 -5.41 -6.92
C ALA A 76 20.19 -6.14 -8.26
N SER A 77 19.76 -7.41 -8.25
CA SER A 77 19.54 -8.24 -9.43
C SER A 77 18.28 -7.89 -10.22
N ALA A 78 17.34 -7.12 -9.67
CA ALA A 78 16.07 -6.77 -10.30
C ALA A 78 15.99 -5.29 -10.65
N ILE A 79 15.41 -4.96 -11.82
CA ILE A 79 15.23 -3.58 -12.27
C ILE A 79 13.92 -2.97 -11.74
N ASN A 80 12.95 -3.80 -11.41
CA ASN A 80 11.62 -3.40 -10.94
C ASN A 80 10.91 -4.55 -10.20
N GLN A 81 9.69 -4.28 -9.76
CA GLN A 81 8.86 -5.22 -9.02
C GLN A 81 8.55 -6.50 -9.82
N LEU A 82 8.38 -6.41 -11.15
CA LEU A 82 8.13 -7.58 -11.98
C LEU A 82 9.36 -8.49 -12.01
N GLU A 83 10.56 -7.95 -12.26
CA GLU A 83 11.79 -8.76 -12.24
C GLU A 83 12.09 -9.32 -10.84
N MET A 84 11.76 -8.58 -9.78
CA MET A 84 11.92 -9.10 -8.42
C MET A 84 11.06 -10.35 -8.15
N TRP A 85 9.83 -10.39 -8.67
CA TRP A 85 8.85 -11.36 -8.22
C TRP A 85 8.46 -12.44 -9.24
N GLN A 86 8.82 -12.33 -10.53
CA GLN A 86 8.52 -13.34 -11.53
C GLN A 86 9.32 -14.64 -11.27
N ALA A 87 8.74 -15.78 -11.67
CA ALA A 87 9.30 -17.10 -11.36
C ALA A 87 10.69 -17.34 -11.94
N ASP A 88 10.98 -16.77 -13.10
CA ASP A 88 12.24 -16.92 -13.84
C ASP A 88 13.35 -15.97 -13.38
N SER A 89 13.01 -14.97 -12.57
CA SER A 89 13.95 -13.94 -12.12
C SER A 89 14.03 -13.77 -10.59
N PHE A 90 13.15 -14.43 -9.83
CA PHE A 90 13.16 -14.40 -8.37
C PHE A 90 14.46 -14.99 -7.83
N ASP A 91 15.25 -14.18 -7.10
CA ASP A 91 16.58 -14.55 -6.60
C ASP A 91 16.62 -14.59 -5.05
N PRO A 92 16.22 -15.69 -4.43
CA PRO A 92 16.20 -15.82 -2.97
C PRO A 92 17.59 -15.78 -2.34
N LYS A 93 18.66 -16.12 -3.08
CA LYS A 93 20.03 -16.08 -2.57
C LYS A 93 20.50 -14.62 -2.46
N ARG A 94 20.22 -13.82 -3.48
CA ARG A 94 20.54 -12.39 -3.45
C ARG A 94 19.76 -11.67 -2.36
N ILE A 95 18.48 -11.97 -2.23
CA ILE A 95 17.60 -11.44 -1.18
C ILE A 95 18.15 -11.79 0.22
N ASP A 96 18.53 -13.04 0.45
CA ASP A 96 19.08 -13.49 1.75
C ASP A 96 20.40 -12.74 2.10
N LEU A 97 21.28 -12.58 1.12
CA LEU A 97 22.52 -11.84 1.28
C LEU A 97 22.29 -10.38 1.67
N GLU A 98 21.44 -9.68 0.92
CA GLU A 98 21.18 -8.25 1.11
C GLU A 98 20.40 -7.97 2.40
N LEU A 99 19.43 -8.81 2.76
CA LEU A 99 18.73 -8.70 4.05
C LEU A 99 19.67 -9.00 5.23
N GLY A 100 20.72 -9.83 5.04
CA GLY A 100 21.79 -10.00 6.00
C GLY A 100 22.58 -8.70 6.24
N TRP A 101 22.83 -7.92 5.19
CA TRP A 101 23.45 -6.59 5.35
C TRP A 101 22.53 -5.63 6.11
N ALA A 102 21.23 -5.66 5.85
CA ALA A 102 20.25 -4.86 6.57
C ALA A 102 20.18 -5.22 8.07
N GLU A 103 20.16 -6.52 8.39
CA GLU A 103 20.25 -6.99 9.79
C GLU A 103 21.53 -6.48 10.46
N SER A 104 22.66 -6.45 9.75
CA SER A 104 23.93 -5.95 10.28
C SER A 104 23.88 -4.47 10.67
N LEU A 105 23.03 -3.69 10.02
CA LEU A 105 22.75 -2.29 10.34
C LEU A 105 21.72 -2.12 11.49
N GLY A 106 21.05 -3.20 11.90
CA GLY A 106 19.93 -3.15 12.85
C GLY A 106 18.63 -2.66 12.25
N MET A 107 18.51 -2.67 10.93
CA MET A 107 17.22 -2.48 10.25
C MET A 107 16.28 -3.64 10.59
N ASN A 108 15.02 -3.34 10.84
CA ASN A 108 14.01 -4.29 11.27
C ASN A 108 12.76 -4.31 10.40
N THR A 109 12.73 -3.48 9.36
CA THR A 109 11.69 -3.45 8.35
C THR A 109 12.28 -3.18 6.96
N MET A 110 11.55 -3.63 5.92
CA MET A 110 11.78 -3.26 4.52
C MET A 110 10.44 -2.90 3.89
N ARG A 111 10.37 -1.83 3.12
CA ARG A 111 9.19 -1.51 2.31
C ARG A 111 9.41 -2.07 0.92
N VAL A 112 8.51 -2.98 0.51
CA VAL A 112 8.71 -3.83 -0.67
C VAL A 112 7.50 -3.75 -1.59
N PHE A 113 7.76 -3.45 -2.86
CA PHE A 113 6.72 -3.20 -3.85
C PHE A 113 6.27 -4.50 -4.52
N LEU A 114 4.97 -4.69 -4.60
CA LEU A 114 4.31 -5.75 -5.35
C LEU A 114 3.79 -5.22 -6.69
N HIS A 115 3.22 -6.11 -7.52
CA HIS A 115 2.66 -5.70 -8.79
C HIS A 115 1.44 -6.55 -9.17
N ASP A 116 0.36 -5.91 -9.62
CA ASP A 116 -0.91 -6.55 -9.94
C ASP A 116 -0.83 -7.59 -11.09
N LEU A 117 0.09 -7.41 -12.04
CA LEU A 117 0.30 -8.37 -13.13
C LEU A 117 0.87 -9.71 -12.65
N LEU A 118 1.46 -9.79 -11.47
CA LEU A 118 1.93 -11.05 -10.87
C LEU A 118 0.77 -11.97 -10.48
N TRP A 119 -0.44 -11.41 -10.36
CA TRP A 119 -1.66 -12.17 -10.09
C TRP A 119 -2.14 -13.02 -11.27
N GLN A 120 -1.42 -13.02 -12.39
CA GLN A 120 -1.60 -14.00 -13.47
C GLN A 120 -1.18 -15.42 -13.05
N ASP A 121 -0.29 -15.54 -12.04
CA ASP A 121 0.11 -16.78 -11.37
C ASP A 121 -0.06 -16.61 -9.84
N PRO A 122 -1.30 -16.60 -9.30
CA PRO A 122 -1.55 -16.29 -7.90
C PRO A 122 -0.83 -17.23 -6.93
N GLU A 123 -0.87 -18.53 -7.18
CA GLU A 123 -0.23 -19.52 -6.32
C GLU A 123 1.29 -19.41 -6.35
N GLY A 124 1.88 -19.28 -7.53
CA GLY A 124 3.33 -19.10 -7.66
C GLY A 124 3.81 -17.80 -7.01
N PHE A 125 3.06 -16.72 -7.19
CA PHE A 125 3.37 -15.44 -6.56
C PHE A 125 3.27 -15.52 -5.02
N GLN A 126 2.21 -16.12 -4.49
CA GLN A 126 2.06 -16.31 -3.04
C GLN A 126 3.17 -17.19 -2.45
N ARG A 127 3.62 -18.25 -3.17
CA ARG A 127 4.78 -19.07 -2.72
C ARG A 127 6.06 -18.23 -2.65
N ARG A 128 6.32 -17.37 -3.63
CA ARG A 128 7.50 -16.47 -3.62
C ARG A 128 7.44 -15.43 -2.50
N LEU A 129 6.25 -14.87 -2.22
CA LEU A 129 6.04 -14.01 -1.06
C LEU A 129 6.30 -14.73 0.26
N ASP A 130 5.81 -15.96 0.43
CA ASP A 130 6.05 -16.76 1.63
C ASP A 130 7.54 -17.10 1.81
N GLN A 131 8.24 -17.41 0.73
CA GLN A 131 9.69 -17.62 0.74
C GLN A 131 10.45 -16.33 1.13
N PHE A 132 10.05 -15.18 0.58
CA PHE A 132 10.61 -13.88 0.97
C PHE A 132 10.36 -13.59 2.46
N LEU A 133 9.16 -13.81 2.96
CA LEU A 133 8.83 -13.65 4.38
C LEU A 133 9.67 -14.56 5.28
N THR A 134 9.95 -15.77 4.84
CA THR A 134 10.81 -16.71 5.56
C THR A 134 12.25 -16.19 5.64
N ILE A 135 12.78 -15.65 4.53
CA ILE A 135 14.11 -15.04 4.49
C ILE A 135 14.14 -13.79 5.37
N ALA A 136 13.16 -12.91 5.25
CA ALA A 136 13.07 -11.68 6.03
C ALA A 136 13.01 -11.97 7.54
N ALA A 137 12.19 -12.95 7.94
CA ALA A 137 12.08 -13.37 9.34
C ALA A 137 13.40 -13.95 9.91
N LYS A 138 14.18 -14.69 9.10
CA LYS A 138 15.55 -15.14 9.46
C LYS A 138 16.43 -13.96 9.87
N HIS A 139 16.29 -12.82 9.20
CA HIS A 139 17.04 -11.59 9.46
C HIS A 139 16.30 -10.63 10.42
N LYS A 140 15.21 -11.07 11.07
CA LYS A 140 14.41 -10.27 12.02
C LYS A 140 13.79 -9.02 11.38
N ILE A 141 13.49 -9.10 10.09
CA ILE A 141 12.88 -8.04 9.30
C ILE A 141 11.40 -8.37 9.05
N LYS A 142 10.52 -7.42 9.33
CA LYS A 142 9.10 -7.50 8.99
C LYS A 142 8.82 -6.55 7.82
N PRO A 143 8.50 -7.03 6.62
CA PRO A 143 8.25 -6.15 5.49
C PRO A 143 6.92 -5.41 5.60
N MET A 144 6.89 -4.17 5.08
CA MET A 144 5.71 -3.43 4.68
C MET A 144 5.54 -3.61 3.17
N PHE A 145 4.46 -4.25 2.74
CA PHE A 145 4.21 -4.47 1.31
C PHE A 145 3.40 -3.34 0.69
N VAL A 146 3.87 -2.83 -0.45
CA VAL A 146 3.18 -1.83 -1.27
C VAL A 146 2.40 -2.55 -2.36
N LEU A 147 1.07 -2.37 -2.41
CA LEU A 147 0.21 -3.08 -3.34
C LEU A 147 0.16 -2.41 -4.73
N PHE A 148 0.02 -1.09 -4.76
CA PHE A 148 -0.02 -0.29 -5.99
C PHE A 148 1.01 0.82 -5.96
N ASP A 149 1.41 1.29 -7.15
CA ASP A 149 2.45 2.29 -7.30
C ASP A 149 2.21 3.14 -8.56
N SER A 150 2.33 4.45 -8.44
CA SER A 150 2.16 5.38 -9.56
C SER A 150 3.48 5.91 -10.13
N VAL A 151 4.63 5.33 -9.72
CA VAL A 151 5.94 5.84 -10.10
C VAL A 151 6.49 5.19 -11.36
N TRP A 152 6.99 5.99 -12.23
CA TRP A 152 7.68 5.88 -13.49
C TRP A 152 6.83 5.31 -14.64
N ASP A 153 7.26 4.23 -15.31
CA ASP A 153 6.69 3.78 -16.58
C ASP A 153 5.24 3.29 -16.42
N PRO A 154 4.25 3.96 -17.05
CA PRO A 154 2.84 3.60 -16.92
C PRO A 154 2.42 2.39 -17.78
N ASP A 155 3.34 1.80 -18.55
CA ASP A 155 3.07 0.67 -19.46
C ASP A 155 3.79 -0.62 -19.02
N PRO A 156 3.49 -1.18 -17.83
CA PRO A 156 4.11 -2.40 -17.35
C PRO A 156 3.80 -3.58 -18.26
N LYS A 157 4.78 -4.47 -18.44
CA LYS A 157 4.61 -5.71 -19.20
C LYS A 157 5.22 -6.88 -18.45
N PRO A 158 4.50 -8.01 -18.29
CA PRO A 158 5.09 -9.22 -17.71
C PRO A 158 6.14 -9.81 -18.64
N GLY A 159 6.93 -10.75 -18.12
CA GLY A 159 8.03 -11.40 -18.82
C GLY A 159 9.36 -10.67 -18.67
N LYS A 160 10.31 -10.95 -19.57
CA LYS A 160 11.66 -10.39 -19.50
C LYS A 160 11.63 -8.85 -19.47
N GLN A 161 12.17 -8.28 -18.41
CA GLN A 161 12.26 -6.83 -18.27
C GLN A 161 13.39 -6.28 -19.14
N ARG A 162 13.22 -5.02 -19.59
CA ARG A 162 14.26 -4.31 -20.33
C ARG A 162 15.48 -4.01 -19.43
N ALA A 163 16.63 -3.84 -20.05
CA ALA A 163 17.79 -3.33 -19.33
C ALA A 163 17.54 -1.87 -18.88
N PRO A 164 18.17 -1.41 -17.79
CA PRO A 164 18.12 -0.01 -17.40
C PRO A 164 18.70 0.89 -18.51
N ARG A 165 18.20 2.11 -18.64
CA ARG A 165 18.88 3.13 -19.42
C ARG A 165 20.19 3.47 -18.72
N PRO A 166 21.35 3.30 -19.39
CA PRO A 166 22.64 3.57 -18.76
C PRO A 166 22.69 4.98 -18.18
N GLY A 167 23.13 5.11 -16.93
CA GLY A 167 23.30 6.38 -16.27
C GLY A 167 22.01 7.13 -15.90
N VAL A 168 20.84 6.47 -15.90
CA VAL A 168 19.54 7.11 -15.61
C VAL A 168 18.88 6.46 -14.42
N HIS A 169 18.59 7.26 -13.39
CA HIS A 169 17.92 6.89 -12.16
C HIS A 169 16.61 6.14 -12.41
N ASN A 170 16.48 4.97 -11.83
CA ASN A 170 15.24 4.17 -11.74
C ASN A 170 14.45 4.04 -13.05
N SER A 171 15.15 4.06 -14.18
CA SER A 171 14.57 4.17 -15.52
C SER A 171 13.75 2.95 -15.97
N GLY A 172 13.85 1.82 -15.26
CA GLY A 172 13.13 0.60 -15.57
C GLY A 172 11.98 0.28 -14.61
N TRP A 173 11.73 1.14 -13.63
CA TRP A 173 10.63 0.99 -12.69
C TRP A 173 9.28 1.15 -13.38
N VAL A 174 8.27 0.38 -12.96
CA VAL A 174 6.96 0.33 -13.64
C VAL A 174 5.82 0.55 -12.65
N GLN A 175 4.73 1.15 -13.11
CA GLN A 175 3.53 1.40 -12.31
C GLN A 175 2.70 0.13 -12.12
N SER A 176 2.02 0.05 -10.99
CA SER A 176 0.98 -0.93 -10.68
C SER A 176 -0.24 -0.21 -10.03
N PRO A 177 -1.44 -0.27 -10.64
CA PRO A 177 -1.69 -0.78 -11.97
C PRO A 177 -1.15 0.17 -13.05
N GLY A 178 -0.87 -0.37 -14.24
CA GLY A 178 -0.52 0.45 -15.39
C GLY A 178 -1.69 1.28 -15.91
N ARG A 179 -1.40 2.31 -16.75
CA ARG A 179 -2.41 3.25 -17.27
C ARG A 179 -3.57 2.57 -18.01
N ALA A 180 -3.31 1.46 -18.71
CA ALA A 180 -4.37 0.74 -19.43
C ALA A 180 -5.43 0.18 -18.47
N ALA A 181 -5.01 -0.48 -17.38
CA ALA A 181 -5.92 -0.98 -16.36
C ALA A 181 -6.60 0.16 -15.58
N LEU A 182 -5.87 1.25 -15.34
CA LEU A 182 -6.42 2.42 -14.67
C LEU A 182 -7.57 3.07 -15.43
N GLN A 183 -7.47 3.13 -16.77
CA GLN A 183 -8.49 3.69 -17.66
C GLN A 183 -9.63 2.72 -18.00
N ASN A 184 -9.46 1.42 -17.74
CA ASN A 184 -10.42 0.38 -18.09
C ASN A 184 -11.08 -0.23 -16.85
N ARG A 185 -12.29 0.18 -16.54
CA ARG A 185 -13.05 -0.37 -15.40
C ARG A 185 -13.31 -1.88 -15.49
N ALA A 186 -13.23 -2.49 -16.67
CA ALA A 186 -13.36 -3.94 -16.81
C ALA A 186 -12.18 -4.71 -16.19
N ASP A 187 -11.04 -4.04 -15.92
CA ASP A 187 -9.90 -4.62 -15.20
C ASP A 187 -10.05 -4.57 -13.67
N TYR A 188 -11.00 -3.79 -13.14
CA TYR A 188 -11.14 -3.62 -11.69
C TYR A 188 -11.45 -4.93 -10.93
N PRO A 189 -12.24 -5.88 -11.44
CA PRO A 189 -12.41 -7.20 -10.79
C PRO A 189 -11.08 -7.96 -10.64
N ARG A 190 -10.15 -7.82 -11.59
CA ARG A 190 -8.82 -8.42 -11.51
C ARG A 190 -7.95 -7.73 -10.45
N LEU A 191 -8.02 -6.39 -10.36
CA LEU A 191 -7.33 -5.61 -9.32
C LEU A 191 -7.87 -5.94 -7.92
N GLU A 192 -9.19 -6.09 -7.80
CA GLU A 192 -9.85 -6.54 -6.58
C GLU A 192 -9.36 -7.94 -6.16
N ALA A 193 -9.37 -8.89 -7.10
CA ALA A 193 -8.90 -10.25 -6.85
C ALA A 193 -7.44 -10.28 -6.39
N TYR A 194 -6.58 -9.44 -6.98
CA TYR A 194 -5.19 -9.28 -6.56
C TYR A 194 -5.09 -8.76 -5.13
N VAL A 195 -5.71 -7.62 -4.82
CA VAL A 195 -5.63 -7.02 -3.47
C VAL A 195 -6.18 -7.98 -2.41
N LYS A 196 -7.40 -8.48 -2.61
CA LYS A 196 -8.03 -9.41 -1.67
C LYS A 196 -7.22 -10.69 -1.52
N GLY A 197 -6.75 -11.27 -2.61
CA GLY A 197 -6.03 -12.54 -2.59
C GLY A 197 -4.66 -12.44 -1.91
N VAL A 198 -3.91 -11.35 -2.14
CA VAL A 198 -2.63 -11.12 -1.46
C VAL A 198 -2.85 -10.85 0.02
N VAL A 199 -3.71 -9.89 0.36
CA VAL A 199 -3.93 -9.50 1.76
C VAL A 199 -4.54 -10.65 2.56
N SER A 200 -5.56 -11.36 2.04
CA SER A 200 -6.18 -12.49 2.75
C SER A 200 -5.20 -13.62 3.02
N ARG A 201 -4.28 -13.91 2.09
CA ARG A 201 -3.29 -14.98 2.26
C ARG A 201 -2.38 -14.74 3.46
N PHE A 202 -2.08 -13.48 3.76
CA PHE A 202 -1.13 -13.09 4.83
C PHE A 202 -1.78 -12.21 5.90
N ALA A 203 -3.12 -12.17 5.97
CA ALA A 203 -3.88 -11.31 6.91
C ALA A 203 -3.49 -11.50 8.39
N HIS A 204 -3.13 -12.73 8.78
CA HIS A 204 -2.77 -13.07 10.16
C HIS A 204 -1.30 -13.49 10.29
N ASP A 205 -0.48 -13.19 9.28
CA ASP A 205 0.93 -13.53 9.29
C ASP A 205 1.75 -12.47 10.04
N GLN A 206 2.27 -12.86 11.20
CA GLN A 206 3.03 -11.96 12.07
C GLN A 206 4.40 -11.53 11.49
N ARG A 207 4.80 -12.12 10.36
CA ARG A 207 6.00 -11.71 9.61
C ARG A 207 5.76 -10.43 8.80
N VAL A 208 4.49 -10.09 8.48
CA VAL A 208 4.14 -8.85 7.77
C VAL A 208 3.96 -7.72 8.77
N LEU A 209 4.59 -6.57 8.52
CA LEU A 209 4.46 -5.37 9.36
C LEU A 209 3.18 -4.59 9.05
N ALA A 210 2.96 -4.25 7.79
CA ALA A 210 1.87 -3.38 7.35
C ALA A 210 1.61 -3.54 5.85
N TRP A 211 0.47 -3.03 5.39
CA TRP A 211 0.08 -2.95 3.98
C TRP A 211 0.01 -1.48 3.55
N ASP A 212 0.86 -1.09 2.62
CA ASP A 212 0.81 0.20 1.95
C ASP A 212 -0.01 0.04 0.66
N ILE A 213 -1.19 0.63 0.65
CA ILE A 213 -2.19 0.37 -0.39
C ILE A 213 -1.77 0.97 -1.73
N TRP A 214 -1.13 2.15 -1.69
CA TRP A 214 -0.69 2.81 -2.92
C TRP A 214 0.43 3.80 -2.65
N ASN A 215 1.56 3.62 -3.34
CA ASN A 215 2.66 4.56 -3.35
C ASN A 215 2.36 5.73 -4.29
N GLU A 216 2.45 6.96 -3.77
CA GLU A 216 2.36 8.22 -4.53
C GLU A 216 1.22 8.24 -5.56
N PRO A 217 -0.04 8.00 -5.16
CA PRO A 217 -1.15 7.71 -6.07
C PRO A 217 -1.42 8.81 -7.11
N ASP A 218 -1.07 10.05 -6.82
CA ASP A 218 -1.24 11.21 -7.70
C ASP A 218 0.07 11.66 -8.38
N ASN A 219 1.10 10.80 -8.43
CA ASN A 219 2.31 11.10 -9.16
C ASN A 219 2.06 11.01 -10.68
N VAL A 220 2.38 12.08 -11.39
CA VAL A 220 2.27 12.19 -12.85
C VAL A 220 3.64 12.16 -13.54
N ASN A 221 4.69 11.78 -12.81
CA ASN A 221 6.05 11.54 -13.30
C ASN A 221 6.63 12.70 -14.13
N PRO A 222 6.67 13.94 -13.61
CA PRO A 222 7.20 15.09 -14.33
C PRO A 222 8.69 14.86 -14.66
N GLY A 223 9.11 15.30 -15.86
CA GLY A 223 10.49 15.13 -16.33
C GLY A 223 10.84 13.74 -16.88
N SER A 224 9.95 12.73 -16.73
CA SER A 224 10.22 11.36 -17.18
C SER A 224 9.13 10.80 -18.11
N TYR A 225 8.00 10.35 -17.54
CA TYR A 225 6.92 9.66 -18.24
C TYR A 225 5.62 10.46 -18.33
N ASN A 226 5.59 11.72 -17.95
CA ASN A 226 4.38 12.55 -17.90
C ASN A 226 3.62 12.63 -19.24
N GLN A 227 4.32 12.49 -20.38
CA GLN A 227 3.71 12.48 -21.71
C GLN A 227 2.82 11.23 -21.95
N LEU A 228 3.09 10.14 -21.23
CA LEU A 228 2.35 8.89 -21.35
C LEU A 228 1.23 8.77 -20.31
N GLU A 229 1.25 9.61 -19.28
CA GLU A 229 0.26 9.59 -18.22
C GLU A 229 -1.13 10.02 -18.71
N PRO A 230 -2.21 9.40 -18.19
CA PRO A 230 -3.55 9.90 -18.42
C PRO A 230 -3.70 11.33 -17.88
N LYS A 231 -4.23 12.24 -18.68
CA LYS A 231 -4.42 13.65 -18.27
C LYS A 231 -5.30 13.80 -17.02
N ASN A 232 -6.22 12.86 -16.81
CA ASN A 232 -7.12 12.78 -15.67
C ASN A 232 -6.70 11.70 -14.66
N LYS A 233 -5.40 11.40 -14.52
CA LYS A 233 -4.89 10.32 -13.65
C LYS A 233 -5.43 10.42 -12.23
N VAL A 234 -5.39 11.61 -11.61
CA VAL A 234 -5.86 11.81 -10.23
C VAL A 234 -7.35 11.47 -10.09
N GLU A 235 -8.18 11.84 -11.07
CA GLU A 235 -9.61 11.54 -11.10
C GLU A 235 -9.90 10.04 -11.22
N LEU A 236 -9.02 9.30 -11.90
CA LEU A 236 -9.11 7.84 -12.01
C LEU A 236 -8.63 7.14 -10.74
N VAL A 237 -7.52 7.61 -10.18
CA VAL A 237 -6.87 6.97 -9.01
C VAL A 237 -7.66 7.21 -7.72
N LEU A 238 -8.20 8.41 -7.49
CA LEU A 238 -8.87 8.77 -6.24
C LEU A 238 -10.00 7.77 -5.84
N PRO A 239 -10.97 7.44 -6.72
CA PRO A 239 -11.98 6.44 -6.39
C PRO A 239 -11.42 5.03 -6.29
N LEU A 240 -10.40 4.67 -7.09
CA LEU A 240 -9.80 3.35 -7.05
C LEU A 240 -8.98 3.12 -5.77
N LEU A 241 -8.28 4.14 -5.27
CA LEU A 241 -7.59 4.09 -3.99
C LEU A 241 -8.58 3.81 -2.84
N ARG A 242 -9.73 4.47 -2.84
CA ARG A 242 -10.80 4.20 -1.86
C ARG A 242 -11.27 2.74 -1.93
N GLN A 243 -11.48 2.22 -3.14
CA GLN A 243 -11.86 0.82 -3.34
C GLN A 243 -10.76 -0.15 -2.89
N ALA A 244 -9.49 0.14 -3.20
CA ALA A 244 -8.36 -0.69 -2.80
C ALA A 244 -8.23 -0.81 -1.27
N PHE A 245 -8.44 0.28 -0.53
CA PHE A 245 -8.55 0.22 0.92
C PHE A 245 -9.71 -0.67 1.38
N ALA A 246 -10.89 -0.54 0.76
CA ALA A 246 -12.04 -1.37 1.10
C ALA A 246 -11.75 -2.85 0.85
N TRP A 247 -11.20 -3.20 -0.31
CA TRP A 247 -10.80 -4.57 -0.65
C TRP A 247 -9.80 -5.18 0.33
N ALA A 248 -8.78 -4.40 0.72
CA ALA A 248 -7.80 -4.85 1.70
C ALA A 248 -8.42 -5.04 3.08
N ARG A 249 -9.35 -4.17 3.50
CA ARG A 249 -10.05 -4.30 4.80
C ARG A 249 -10.99 -5.48 4.86
N GLU A 250 -11.61 -5.87 3.75
CA GLU A 250 -12.46 -7.06 3.70
C GLU A 250 -11.69 -8.35 4.06
N ALA A 251 -10.39 -8.38 3.85
CA ALA A 251 -9.52 -9.47 4.29
C ALA A 251 -9.28 -9.49 5.81
N GLN A 252 -9.72 -8.48 6.54
CA GLN A 252 -9.58 -8.32 8.01
C GLN A 252 -8.14 -8.55 8.51
N PRO A 253 -7.12 -7.87 7.95
CA PRO A 253 -5.74 -8.10 8.36
C PRO A 253 -5.48 -7.62 9.80
N ASP A 254 -4.61 -8.36 10.52
CA ASP A 254 -4.08 -7.95 11.81
C ASP A 254 -3.07 -6.81 11.70
N GLN A 255 -2.60 -6.52 10.49
CA GLN A 255 -1.65 -5.46 10.17
C GLN A 255 -2.39 -4.18 9.79
N PRO A 256 -1.82 -2.99 10.07
CA PRO A 256 -2.41 -1.73 9.67
C PRO A 256 -2.32 -1.52 8.15
N LEU A 257 -3.32 -0.80 7.63
CA LEU A 257 -3.34 -0.30 6.26
C LEU A 257 -2.92 1.17 6.23
N THR A 258 -2.19 1.56 5.19
CA THR A 258 -1.76 2.94 4.99
C THR A 258 -1.66 3.29 3.50
N SER A 259 -1.56 4.57 3.18
CA SER A 259 -1.05 5.13 1.92
C SER A 259 -0.47 6.50 2.22
N GLY A 260 0.79 6.71 1.89
CA GLY A 260 1.56 7.86 2.35
C GLY A 260 1.31 9.14 1.57
N VAL A 261 1.14 10.27 2.27
CA VAL A 261 1.21 11.61 1.66
C VAL A 261 2.66 11.93 1.33
N TRP A 262 2.93 12.58 0.18
CA TRP A 262 4.30 12.72 -0.28
C TRP A 262 4.68 14.12 -0.77
N LYS A 263 3.73 14.92 -1.22
CA LYS A 263 3.95 16.28 -1.75
C LYS A 263 2.92 17.26 -1.18
N GLY A 264 3.20 18.56 -1.28
CA GLY A 264 2.27 19.61 -0.90
C GLY A 264 2.46 20.11 0.52
N ASP A 265 1.49 20.91 0.97
CA ASP A 265 1.47 21.55 2.28
C ASP A 265 0.32 20.95 3.11
N TRP A 266 0.68 20.17 4.12
CA TRP A 266 -0.27 19.52 5.03
C TRP A 266 -0.45 20.29 6.34
N SER A 267 0.03 21.55 6.39
CA SER A 267 0.00 22.36 7.63
C SER A 267 -1.39 22.67 8.12
N THR A 268 -2.40 22.71 7.23
CA THR A 268 -3.82 22.83 7.61
C THR A 268 -4.70 21.96 6.68
N PRO A 269 -5.91 21.55 7.13
CA PRO A 269 -6.81 20.76 6.28
C PRO A 269 -7.21 21.46 4.97
N GLU A 270 -7.27 22.79 4.95
CA GLU A 270 -7.69 23.57 3.79
C GLU A 270 -6.66 23.53 2.65
N LYS A 271 -5.36 23.38 3.01
CA LYS A 271 -4.27 23.31 2.04
C LYS A 271 -4.10 21.92 1.41
N MET A 272 -4.67 20.91 2.05
CA MET A 272 -4.59 19.53 1.58
C MET A 272 -5.45 19.31 0.34
N THR A 273 -4.92 18.53 -0.60
CA THR A 273 -5.68 18.03 -1.75
C THR A 273 -6.73 17.01 -1.32
N ALA A 274 -7.65 16.64 -2.23
CA ALA A 274 -8.58 15.54 -1.98
C ALA A 274 -7.85 14.20 -1.81
N MET A 275 -6.71 14.02 -2.49
CA MET A 275 -5.86 12.85 -2.36
C MET A 275 -5.21 12.76 -0.98
N ASP A 276 -4.55 13.84 -0.52
CA ASP A 276 -3.93 13.88 0.82
C ASP A 276 -4.94 13.55 1.91
N ARG A 277 -6.13 14.16 1.85
CA ARG A 277 -7.21 13.88 2.81
C ARG A 277 -7.62 12.42 2.78
N LEU A 278 -7.85 11.85 1.59
CA LEU A 278 -8.24 10.45 1.44
C LEU A 278 -7.19 9.50 2.02
N GLN A 279 -5.91 9.72 1.70
CA GLN A 279 -4.80 8.91 2.21
C GLN A 279 -4.78 8.93 3.75
N ILE A 280 -4.85 10.10 4.37
CA ILE A 280 -4.83 10.22 5.84
C ILE A 280 -6.11 9.65 6.47
N GLU A 281 -7.28 9.93 5.91
CA GLU A 281 -8.57 9.48 6.44
C GLU A 281 -8.74 7.97 6.43
N LEU A 282 -8.18 7.27 5.46
CA LEU A 282 -8.31 5.82 5.35
C LEU A 282 -7.18 5.04 6.02
N SER A 283 -6.05 5.67 6.34
CA SER A 283 -4.88 5.03 6.92
C SER A 283 -5.01 4.77 8.42
N ASP A 284 -4.67 3.57 8.86
CA ASP A 284 -4.62 3.21 10.29
C ASP A 284 -3.43 3.87 10.99
N VAL A 285 -2.29 3.90 10.34
CA VAL A 285 -1.09 4.66 10.69
C VAL A 285 -0.79 5.65 9.58
N VAL A 286 -0.30 6.84 9.90
CA VAL A 286 -0.02 7.87 8.90
C VAL A 286 1.39 7.69 8.37
N THR A 287 1.51 7.47 7.07
CA THR A 287 2.82 7.42 6.40
C THR A 287 3.02 8.64 5.52
N PHE A 288 4.28 9.01 5.30
CA PHE A 288 4.62 10.18 4.49
C PHE A 288 6.04 10.10 3.93
N HIS A 289 6.34 10.93 2.93
CA HIS A 289 7.67 11.07 2.35
C HIS A 289 8.30 12.42 2.68
N ASN A 290 9.62 12.46 2.78
CA ASN A 290 10.39 13.69 2.91
C ASN A 290 11.79 13.55 2.34
N TYR A 291 12.02 14.14 1.19
CA TYR A 291 13.34 14.20 0.56
C TYR A 291 14.07 15.53 0.77
N ASP A 292 13.55 16.37 1.67
CA ASP A 292 14.17 17.65 2.06
C ASP A 292 15.02 17.49 3.32
N ALA A 293 15.68 18.58 3.72
CA ALA A 293 16.54 18.64 4.91
C ALA A 293 15.83 18.20 6.20
N PRO A 294 16.57 17.76 7.24
CA PRO A 294 15.99 17.30 8.52
C PRO A 294 15.06 18.29 9.21
N THR A 295 15.27 19.60 9.06
CA THR A 295 14.38 20.64 9.58
C THR A 295 13.00 20.63 8.90
N GLU A 296 12.94 20.27 7.62
CA GLU A 296 11.70 20.11 6.90
C GLU A 296 10.99 18.83 7.31
N LEU A 297 11.75 17.75 7.54
CA LEU A 297 11.22 16.50 8.09
C LEU A 297 10.53 16.75 9.44
N GLU A 298 11.18 17.47 10.35
CA GLU A 298 10.61 17.80 11.64
C GLU A 298 9.33 18.66 11.51
N ARG A 299 9.33 19.63 10.59
CA ARG A 299 8.15 20.44 10.30
C ARG A 299 6.97 19.60 9.81
N ARG A 300 7.18 18.66 8.89
CA ARG A 300 6.15 17.73 8.38
C ARG A 300 5.64 16.79 9.47
N ILE A 301 6.51 16.27 10.32
CA ILE A 301 6.13 15.50 11.51
C ILE A 301 5.17 16.32 12.39
N ASN A 302 5.53 17.57 12.70
CA ASN A 302 4.70 18.45 13.52
C ASN A 302 3.33 18.72 12.88
N TRP A 303 3.24 18.82 11.56
CA TRP A 303 1.94 18.94 10.88
C TRP A 303 1.07 17.70 11.04
N LEU A 304 1.66 16.51 11.00
CA LEU A 304 0.94 15.24 11.00
C LEU A 304 0.57 14.74 12.41
N THR A 305 1.23 15.23 13.46
CA THR A 305 0.93 14.83 14.86
C THR A 305 -0.51 15.14 15.29
N ARG A 306 -1.17 16.13 14.65
CA ARG A 306 -2.59 16.47 14.92
C ARG A 306 -3.57 15.30 14.68
N TYR A 307 -3.20 14.32 13.84
CA TYR A 307 -4.05 13.17 13.57
C TYR A 307 -4.01 12.11 14.67
N ASN A 308 -3.17 12.32 15.70
CA ASN A 308 -3.06 11.47 16.88
C ASN A 308 -2.84 9.98 16.55
N ARG A 309 -2.09 9.71 15.47
CA ARG A 309 -1.74 8.37 14.98
C ARG A 309 -0.24 8.20 14.89
N PRO A 310 0.27 6.94 14.95
CA PRO A 310 1.67 6.67 14.67
C PRO A 310 2.08 7.21 13.31
N LEU A 311 3.31 7.73 13.24
CA LEU A 311 3.90 8.28 12.01
C LEU A 311 5.03 7.38 11.53
N ILE A 312 5.11 7.15 10.23
CA ILE A 312 6.22 6.45 9.58
C ILE A 312 6.60 7.26 8.34
N CYS A 313 7.83 7.75 8.29
CA CYS A 313 8.42 8.31 7.07
C CYS A 313 8.86 7.14 6.18
N THR A 314 8.07 6.83 5.17
CA THR A 314 8.25 5.66 4.29
C THR A 314 9.23 5.91 3.15
N GLU A 315 9.61 7.17 2.92
CA GLU A 315 10.71 7.53 2.03
C GLU A 315 11.40 8.79 2.51
N TYR A 316 12.70 8.71 2.65
CA TYR A 316 13.59 9.84 2.88
C TYR A 316 14.98 9.49 2.33
N MET A 317 15.92 10.38 2.46
CA MET A 317 17.30 10.24 2.06
C MET A 317 17.50 10.45 0.54
N ALA A 318 17.86 11.67 0.23
CA ALA A 318 18.35 12.11 -1.08
C ALA A 318 19.47 13.12 -0.81
N ARG A 319 20.73 12.63 -0.84
CA ARG A 319 21.88 13.43 -0.36
C ARG A 319 22.04 14.75 -1.11
N GLY A 320 21.77 14.75 -2.41
CA GLY A 320 21.80 15.97 -3.23
C GLY A 320 20.79 17.06 -2.81
N ASN A 321 19.70 16.67 -2.13
CA ASN A 321 18.68 17.57 -1.62
C ASN A 321 18.92 17.96 -0.14
N GLY A 322 20.01 17.50 0.48
CA GLY A 322 20.27 17.73 1.90
C GLY A 322 19.49 16.81 2.85
N SER A 323 18.80 15.78 2.32
CA SER A 323 18.17 14.73 3.11
C SER A 323 19.16 13.58 3.29
N TYR A 324 19.67 13.38 4.50
CA TYR A 324 20.69 12.36 4.80
C TYR A 324 20.50 11.73 6.18
N PHE A 325 21.17 10.62 6.42
CA PHE A 325 20.99 9.80 7.62
C PHE A 325 21.27 10.55 8.92
N PHE A 326 22.35 11.35 8.99
CA PHE A 326 22.84 11.99 10.22
C PHE A 326 21.79 12.85 10.91
N GLY A 327 21.03 13.64 10.15
CA GLY A 327 19.97 14.49 10.69
C GLY A 327 18.63 13.77 10.76
N SER A 328 18.23 13.11 9.65
CA SER A 328 16.88 12.56 9.52
C SER A 328 16.60 11.44 10.53
N LEU A 329 17.56 10.50 10.74
CA LEU A 329 17.38 9.44 11.73
C LEU A 329 17.32 9.98 13.17
N LEU A 330 18.05 11.05 13.46
CA LEU A 330 17.99 11.68 14.78
C LEU A 330 16.60 12.28 15.02
N VAL A 331 16.08 13.04 14.08
CA VAL A 331 14.72 13.61 14.13
C VAL A 331 13.69 12.49 14.28
N GLY A 332 13.75 11.46 13.44
CA GLY A 332 12.83 10.31 13.53
C GLY A 332 12.86 9.63 14.90
N LYS A 333 14.05 9.44 15.47
CA LYS A 333 14.20 8.82 16.80
C LYS A 333 13.64 9.68 17.93
N VAL A 334 13.91 10.99 17.92
CA VAL A 334 13.41 11.94 18.93
C VAL A 334 11.89 12.00 18.91
N HIS A 335 11.27 12.00 17.74
CA HIS A 335 9.83 12.06 17.57
C HIS A 335 9.13 10.69 17.56
N HIS A 336 9.85 9.58 17.78
CA HIS A 336 9.32 8.22 17.69
C HIS A 336 8.63 7.91 16.34
N VAL A 337 9.16 8.44 15.25
CA VAL A 337 8.71 8.20 13.89
C VAL A 337 9.50 7.05 13.27
N GLY A 338 8.82 6.08 12.65
CA GLY A 338 9.47 5.03 11.87
C GLY A 338 10.19 5.65 10.65
N MET A 339 11.37 5.15 10.32
CA MET A 339 12.24 5.75 9.30
C MET A 339 12.65 4.71 8.26
N ILE A 340 12.13 4.81 7.04
CA ILE A 340 12.42 3.90 5.92
C ILE A 340 13.02 4.73 4.77
N ASN A 341 14.32 4.60 4.53
CA ASN A 341 14.97 5.36 3.47
C ASN A 341 14.69 4.79 2.09
N TRP A 342 14.81 5.61 1.05
CA TRP A 342 14.83 5.14 -0.33
C TRP A 342 16.25 4.71 -0.70
N GLY A 343 16.37 3.53 -1.37
CA GLY A 343 17.64 2.97 -1.84
C GLY A 343 18.44 2.24 -0.77
N PHE A 344 18.83 1.00 -1.08
CA PHE A 344 19.59 0.15 -0.16
C PHE A 344 20.89 -0.37 -0.77
N VAL A 345 20.82 -1.02 -1.93
CA VAL A 345 21.97 -1.61 -2.63
C VAL A 345 21.99 -1.17 -4.07
N GLN A 346 23.15 -0.69 -4.52
CA GLN A 346 23.40 -0.36 -5.92
C GLN A 346 23.12 -1.57 -6.83
N GLY A 347 22.23 -1.39 -7.79
CA GLY A 347 21.82 -2.45 -8.69
C GLY A 347 21.24 -1.93 -10.01
N LYS A 348 20.42 -2.76 -10.63
CA LYS A 348 19.78 -2.45 -11.91
C LYS A 348 18.84 -1.22 -11.83
N THR A 349 18.33 -0.87 -10.66
CA THR A 349 17.52 0.33 -10.45
C THR A 349 18.30 1.63 -10.65
N GLN A 350 19.63 1.61 -10.45
CA GLN A 350 20.49 2.80 -10.55
C GLN A 350 20.02 3.97 -9.66
N THR A 351 19.42 3.68 -8.50
CA THR A 351 18.93 4.71 -7.58
C THR A 351 20.04 5.44 -6.83
N ASN A 352 21.30 5.00 -6.97
CA ASN A 352 22.47 5.79 -6.58
C ASN A 352 22.65 7.07 -7.42
N LEU A 353 22.05 7.14 -8.61
CA LEU A 353 22.16 8.31 -9.50
C LEU A 353 21.15 9.40 -9.07
N PRO A 354 21.49 10.69 -9.25
CA PRO A 354 20.57 11.80 -9.01
C PRO A 354 19.38 11.82 -9.98
N TRP A 355 18.32 12.53 -9.60
CA TRP A 355 17.11 12.65 -10.42
C TRP A 355 17.33 13.43 -11.72
N ASP A 356 18.29 14.37 -11.75
CA ASP A 356 18.68 15.11 -12.95
C ASP A 356 19.27 14.22 -14.05
N SER A 357 19.60 12.95 -13.72
CA SER A 357 20.04 11.93 -14.69
C SER A 357 19.02 11.65 -15.80
N TRP A 358 17.76 12.00 -15.62
CA TRP A 358 16.74 11.93 -16.66
C TRP A 358 17.02 12.92 -17.81
N GLU A 359 17.61 14.07 -17.48
CA GLU A 359 18.04 15.11 -18.44
C GLU A 359 19.52 14.99 -18.77
N HIS A 360 20.35 14.59 -17.80
CA HIS A 360 21.81 14.53 -17.88
C HIS A 360 22.36 13.14 -17.45
N PRO A 361 22.25 12.08 -18.27
CA PRO A 361 22.66 10.72 -17.90
C PRO A 361 24.14 10.62 -17.47
N TYR A 362 24.39 9.89 -16.38
CA TYR A 362 25.73 9.62 -15.83
C TYR A 362 26.32 8.35 -16.45
N VAL A 363 26.69 8.39 -17.74
CA VAL A 363 27.19 7.23 -18.48
C VAL A 363 28.68 7.03 -18.28
N ASP A 364 29.46 8.12 -18.34
CA ASP A 364 30.92 8.10 -18.37
C ASP A 364 31.58 8.29 -16.99
N ARG A 365 30.81 8.64 -15.99
CA ARG A 365 31.30 8.90 -14.63
C ARG A 365 30.22 8.67 -13.58
N GLU A 366 30.60 8.28 -12.38
CA GLU A 366 29.72 8.34 -11.21
C GLU A 366 29.41 9.80 -10.85
N PRO A 367 28.20 10.08 -10.27
CA PRO A 367 27.91 11.39 -9.69
C PRO A 367 28.88 11.66 -8.53
N SER A 368 29.16 12.94 -8.27
CA SER A 368 30.01 13.35 -7.14
C SER A 368 29.47 12.90 -5.79
N VAL A 369 28.16 12.74 -5.68
CA VAL A 369 27.45 12.23 -4.51
C VAL A 369 26.36 11.27 -4.96
N TRP A 370 26.35 10.07 -4.38
CA TRP A 370 25.24 9.13 -4.59
C TRP A 370 23.96 9.64 -3.95
N PHE A 371 22.89 9.52 -4.69
CA PHE A 371 21.64 10.13 -4.26
C PHE A 371 21.00 9.36 -3.12
N HIS A 372 20.89 8.03 -3.23
CA HIS A 372 20.16 7.21 -2.25
C HIS A 372 21.03 6.11 -1.61
N GLU A 373 21.47 5.12 -2.29
CA GLU A 373 22.01 3.83 -1.82
C GLU A 373 22.95 3.87 -0.60
N VAL A 374 22.92 2.79 0.18
CA VAL A 374 23.80 2.56 1.35
C VAL A 374 25.01 1.73 0.97
N PHE A 375 24.78 0.67 0.20
CA PHE A 375 25.82 -0.29 -0.18
C PHE A 375 26.06 -0.30 -1.69
N ARG A 376 27.31 -0.59 -2.08
CA ARG A 376 27.65 -1.04 -3.43
C ARG A 376 27.10 -2.45 -3.67
N ASN A 377 27.10 -2.90 -4.90
CA ASN A 377 26.59 -4.21 -5.29
C ASN A 377 27.28 -5.39 -4.58
N ASP A 378 28.52 -5.22 -4.17
CA ASP A 378 29.31 -6.21 -3.44
C ASP A 378 29.14 -6.15 -1.90
N GLY A 379 28.31 -5.22 -1.40
CA GLY A 379 28.08 -5.02 0.03
C GLY A 379 29.07 -4.07 0.71
N THR A 380 30.01 -3.48 -0.05
CA THR A 380 30.85 -2.43 0.53
C THR A 380 30.03 -1.15 0.76
N PRO A 381 30.18 -0.48 1.92
CA PRO A 381 29.48 0.78 2.17
C PRO A 381 29.85 1.85 1.13
N TYR A 382 28.87 2.62 0.67
CA TYR A 382 29.17 3.85 -0.08
C TYR A 382 29.88 4.86 0.83
N LEU A 383 29.34 5.13 2.02
CA LEU A 383 29.94 5.96 3.07
C LEU A 383 30.02 5.15 4.38
N PRO A 384 31.21 4.67 4.77
CA PRO A 384 31.37 3.90 6.01
C PRO A 384 30.85 4.61 7.26
N GLU A 385 30.99 5.92 7.33
CA GLU A 385 30.53 6.74 8.44
C GLU A 385 29.00 6.76 8.58
N GLU A 386 28.24 6.70 7.50
CA GLU A 386 26.78 6.56 7.54
C GLU A 386 26.38 5.19 8.08
N VAL A 387 27.02 4.13 7.62
CA VAL A 387 26.80 2.77 8.12
C VAL A 387 27.05 2.69 9.62
N GLU A 388 28.14 3.25 10.11
CA GLU A 388 28.43 3.30 11.55
C GLU A 388 27.45 4.18 12.31
N PHE A 389 26.97 5.26 11.72
CA PHE A 389 25.92 6.09 12.31
C PHE A 389 24.59 5.33 12.42
N ILE A 390 24.14 4.65 11.35
CA ILE A 390 22.94 3.83 11.36
C ILE A 390 23.02 2.76 12.46
N LYS A 391 24.14 2.03 12.56
CA LYS A 391 24.38 1.03 13.62
C LYS A 391 24.26 1.61 15.04
N ARG A 392 24.80 2.82 15.26
CA ARG A 392 24.64 3.51 16.56
C ARG A 392 23.18 3.89 16.83
N MET A 393 22.49 4.43 15.84
CA MET A 393 21.08 4.83 15.99
C MET A 393 20.15 3.65 16.28
N THR A 394 20.41 2.50 15.66
CA THR A 394 19.64 1.25 15.82
C THR A 394 20.09 0.43 17.06
N GLY A 395 21.18 0.83 17.74
CA GLY A 395 21.70 0.13 18.90
C GLY A 395 22.53 -1.13 18.60
N LYS A 396 22.91 -1.36 17.33
CA LYS A 396 23.82 -2.47 16.95
C LYS A 396 25.23 -2.28 17.48
N VAL A 397 25.67 -1.04 17.64
CA VAL A 397 26.96 -0.68 18.26
C VAL A 397 26.70 0.28 19.42
N LYS A 398 27.24 -0.01 20.60
CA LYS A 398 27.18 0.93 21.74
C LYS A 398 27.93 2.21 21.39
N ALA A 399 27.40 3.36 21.77
CA ALA A 399 28.17 4.60 21.72
C ALA A 399 29.49 4.39 22.48
N LYS A 400 30.62 4.73 21.86
CA LYS A 400 31.88 4.79 22.61
C LYS A 400 31.65 5.81 23.74
N GLN A 401 31.76 5.37 25.01
CA GLN A 401 31.83 6.31 26.12
C GLN A 401 32.95 7.29 25.79
N ALA A 402 32.65 8.56 25.75
CA ALA A 402 33.70 9.57 25.66
C ALA A 402 34.64 9.31 26.85
N ALA A 403 35.87 8.98 26.58
CA ALA A 403 36.90 8.94 27.61
C ALA A 403 37.01 10.39 28.12
N ASN A 404 36.62 10.60 29.37
CA ASN A 404 36.84 11.85 30.08
C ASN A 404 38.34 12.12 30.24
#